data_f6ba2a95039158a415b35b1f6c90488e
#
_entry.id   f6ba2a95039158a415b35b1f6c90488e
#
_cell.length_a   1.000
_cell.length_b   1.000
_cell.length_c   1.000
_cell.angle_alpha   90.00
_cell.angle_beta   90.00
_cell.angle_gamma   90.00
#
_symmetry.space_group_name_H-M   'P 1'
#
loop_
_entity.id
_entity.type
_entity.pdbx_description
1 polymer ?
#
loop_
_entity_poly.entity_id
_entity_poly.type
_entity_poly.pdbx_seq_one_letter_code
_entity_poly.pdbx_strand_id
1 'polypeptide(L)'
;MCLDDSQQQGMVFNIQKYSVHDGPGIRTIVFLKGCSLACQWCSNPESQKPYAELACNHGRCIDISKCGHCIPACPHGSITCGDDDKPVIDRTHCAGCDMPCAEICPAQGLLVYGKKRTVDDVLRVVEQDMAFYARSGGGLTLSGGEPLLQGEFAVALLREARARRIKTAVETCGMVSAETVRAAAEYLNYVLFDIKHMDSAEHEAQTGLPNRHILENFRILAEEFPDLPILARTPIIPGFNDSEQAVTAIARFLKPYERVEYEMLPYHRLGTQKYQFLDRPVPMGEVKLDAEHMNRLQAVAQGILGQRVRVPH
;
A
#
# COMPACT_ATOMS: atom_id res chain seq x y z
N MET A 1 -25.23 -11.00 -18.47
CA MET A 1 -25.30 -9.52 -18.41
C MET A 1 -23.94 -9.10 -17.91
N CYS A 2 -23.04 -8.65 -18.79
CA CYS A 2 -21.77 -8.07 -18.33
C CYS A 2 -22.13 -6.81 -17.54
N LEU A 3 -21.82 -6.80 -16.24
CA LEU A 3 -21.89 -5.58 -15.44
C LEU A 3 -20.96 -4.56 -16.10
N ASP A 4 -21.41 -3.35 -16.27
CA ASP A 4 -20.57 -2.25 -16.77
C ASP A 4 -19.47 -2.00 -15.72
N ASP A 5 -18.25 -2.44 -16.02
CA ASP A 5 -17.08 -2.32 -15.15
C ASP A 5 -16.87 -0.87 -14.67
N SER A 6 -17.27 0.11 -15.46
CA SER A 6 -17.10 1.53 -15.14
C SER A 6 -17.80 1.95 -13.85
N GLN A 7 -18.88 1.25 -13.49
CA GLN A 7 -19.70 1.52 -12.30
C GLN A 7 -19.29 0.67 -11.08
N GLN A 8 -18.39 -0.28 -11.24
CA GLN A 8 -17.90 -1.06 -10.12
C GLN A 8 -17.20 -0.15 -9.10
N GLN A 9 -17.44 -0.38 -7.81
CA GLN A 9 -16.99 0.48 -6.73
C GLN A 9 -15.95 -0.20 -5.85
N GLY A 10 -14.98 0.58 -5.40
CA GLY A 10 -14.01 0.19 -4.41
C GLY A 10 -13.70 1.29 -3.40
N MET A 11 -13.02 0.91 -2.32
CA MET A 11 -12.61 1.82 -1.26
C MET A 11 -11.20 2.34 -1.54
N VAL A 12 -11.11 3.60 -1.96
CA VAL A 12 -9.86 4.30 -2.29
C VAL A 12 -9.55 5.29 -1.17
N PHE A 13 -8.34 5.29 -0.62
CA PHE A 13 -7.99 6.27 0.41
C PHE A 13 -7.06 7.39 -0.07
N ASN A 14 -6.33 7.16 -1.16
CA ASN A 14 -5.51 8.21 -1.77
C ASN A 14 -5.33 7.97 -3.26
N ILE A 15 -5.10 9.04 -4.03
CA ILE A 15 -4.60 9.01 -5.40
C ILE A 15 -3.44 9.99 -5.47
N GLN A 16 -2.23 9.46 -5.68
CA GLN A 16 -1.00 10.24 -5.74
C GLN A 16 -0.49 10.32 -7.17
N LYS A 17 -0.30 11.55 -7.65
CA LYS A 17 0.26 11.83 -8.96
C LYS A 17 1.78 11.96 -8.91
N TYR A 18 2.42 11.83 -10.07
CA TYR A 18 3.86 12.09 -10.26
C TYR A 18 4.80 11.20 -9.45
N SER A 19 4.42 9.94 -9.16
CA SER A 19 5.36 9.00 -8.57
C SER A 19 6.38 8.51 -9.59
N VAL A 20 7.63 8.36 -9.14
CA VAL A 20 8.77 7.87 -9.94
C VAL A 20 9.41 6.60 -9.35
N HIS A 21 8.88 6.09 -8.23
CA HIS A 21 9.44 4.93 -7.52
C HIS A 21 8.53 3.69 -7.54
N ASP A 22 7.33 3.81 -8.13
CA ASP A 22 6.29 2.77 -8.06
C ASP A 22 6.04 2.11 -9.41
N GLY A 23 7.12 1.82 -10.12
CA GLY A 23 7.17 1.20 -11.43
C GLY A 23 7.81 2.08 -12.50
N PRO A 24 7.87 1.59 -13.76
CA PRO A 24 8.52 2.32 -14.84
C PRO A 24 7.84 3.64 -15.19
N GLY A 25 8.63 4.70 -15.37
CA GLY A 25 8.17 6.02 -15.79
C GLY A 25 7.44 6.80 -14.70
N ILE A 26 6.75 7.89 -15.09
CA ILE A 26 5.93 8.70 -14.17
C ILE A 26 4.57 8.02 -14.02
N ARG A 27 4.13 7.82 -12.78
CA ARG A 27 2.92 7.05 -12.47
C ARG A 27 1.94 7.84 -11.61
N THR A 28 0.67 7.52 -11.78
CA THR A 28 -0.36 7.87 -10.80
C THR A 28 -0.66 6.61 -10.00
N ILE A 29 -0.49 6.71 -8.67
CA ILE A 29 -0.76 5.60 -7.76
C ILE A 29 -2.18 5.75 -7.21
N VAL A 30 -2.94 4.67 -7.26
CA VAL A 30 -4.25 4.55 -6.60
C VAL A 30 -4.10 3.63 -5.42
N PHE A 31 -4.30 4.17 -4.23
CA PHE A 31 -4.16 3.44 -2.96
C PHE A 31 -5.51 2.90 -2.50
N LEU A 32 -5.63 1.57 -2.48
CA LEU A 32 -6.84 0.86 -2.07
C LEU A 32 -6.78 0.46 -0.60
N LYS A 33 -7.92 0.51 0.09
CA LYS A 33 -8.04 0.06 1.48
C LYS A 33 -8.24 -1.44 1.60
N GLY A 34 -7.84 -1.97 2.72
CA GLY A 34 -7.86 -3.38 3.09
C GLY A 34 -6.47 -4.02 2.93
N CYS A 35 -6.01 -4.68 3.97
CA CYS A 35 -4.81 -5.51 3.95
C CYS A 35 -5.02 -6.68 4.90
N SER A 36 -4.69 -7.89 4.45
CA SER A 36 -4.74 -9.08 5.30
C SER A 36 -3.59 -9.11 6.30
N LEU A 37 -2.47 -8.44 5.96
CA LEU A 37 -1.29 -8.36 6.81
C LEU A 37 -1.40 -7.22 7.82
N ALA A 38 -0.75 -7.40 8.97
CA ALA A 38 -0.61 -6.41 10.03
C ALA A 38 0.88 -6.14 10.32
N CYS A 39 1.68 -5.87 9.28
CA CYS A 39 3.12 -5.64 9.38
C CYS A 39 3.44 -4.57 10.41
N GLN A 40 4.37 -4.84 11.33
CA GLN A 40 4.75 -3.89 12.39
C GLN A 40 5.40 -2.61 11.85
N TRP A 41 5.97 -2.66 10.65
CA TRP A 41 6.59 -1.50 9.98
C TRP A 41 5.70 -0.84 8.94
N CYS A 42 4.39 -1.08 8.97
CA CYS A 42 3.47 -0.61 7.93
C CYS A 42 3.55 0.91 7.74
N SER A 43 3.83 1.36 6.52
CA SER A 43 3.89 2.79 6.18
C SER A 43 2.52 3.40 5.92
N ASN A 44 1.50 2.55 5.71
CA ASN A 44 0.12 2.96 5.42
C ASN A 44 -0.87 2.30 6.39
N PRO A 45 -0.79 2.56 7.72
CA PRO A 45 -1.70 1.95 8.69
C PRO A 45 -3.18 2.29 8.42
N GLU A 46 -3.44 3.41 7.74
CA GLU A 46 -4.76 3.82 7.27
C GLU A 46 -5.34 2.94 6.17
N SER A 47 -4.52 2.09 5.57
CA SER A 47 -4.97 1.14 4.55
C SER A 47 -5.44 -0.20 5.12
N GLN A 48 -5.09 -0.55 6.36
CA GLN A 48 -5.28 -1.89 6.91
C GLN A 48 -6.76 -2.31 6.98
N LYS A 49 -7.65 -1.40 7.40
CA LYS A 49 -9.09 -1.70 7.48
C LYS A 49 -9.75 -1.54 6.10
N PRO A 50 -10.72 -2.39 5.72
CA PRO A 50 -11.37 -2.32 4.42
C PRO A 50 -12.45 -1.22 4.31
N TYR A 51 -12.74 -0.52 5.39
CA TYR A 51 -13.76 0.53 5.49
C TYR A 51 -13.13 1.90 5.76
N ALA A 52 -13.93 2.96 5.61
CA ALA A 52 -13.50 4.33 5.90
C ALA A 52 -13.19 4.50 7.39
N GLU A 53 -12.14 5.25 7.72
CA GLU A 53 -11.71 5.51 9.09
C GLU A 53 -11.56 7.00 9.34
N LEU A 54 -12.09 7.46 10.50
CA LEU A 54 -11.89 8.81 10.98
C LEU A 54 -10.49 8.95 11.59
N ALA A 55 -9.75 9.95 11.14
CA ALA A 55 -8.43 10.30 11.65
C ALA A 55 -8.43 11.72 12.21
N CYS A 56 -7.58 11.98 13.20
CA CYS A 56 -7.44 13.29 13.81
C CYS A 56 -5.99 13.78 13.73
N ASN A 57 -5.78 14.87 13.02
CA ASN A 57 -4.52 15.62 13.04
C ASN A 57 -4.62 16.75 14.08
N HIS A 58 -4.17 16.49 15.29
CA HIS A 58 -4.20 17.46 16.39
C HIS A 58 -3.44 18.75 16.06
N GLY A 59 -2.38 18.67 15.26
CA GLY A 59 -1.61 19.85 14.83
C GLY A 59 -2.36 20.82 13.91
N ARG A 60 -3.42 20.34 13.23
CA ARG A 60 -4.32 21.17 12.42
C ARG A 60 -5.54 21.66 13.18
N CYS A 61 -5.92 20.99 14.27
CA CYS A 61 -7.08 21.40 15.06
C CYS A 61 -6.83 22.76 15.71
N ILE A 62 -7.74 23.71 15.51
CA ILE A 62 -7.69 25.07 16.06
C ILE A 62 -8.28 25.18 17.48
N ASP A 63 -8.30 24.09 18.22
CA ASP A 63 -8.84 23.89 19.58
C ASP A 63 -10.37 23.77 19.64
N ILE A 64 -10.85 22.94 20.56
CA ILE A 64 -12.31 22.71 20.76
C ILE A 64 -12.97 23.97 21.33
N SER A 65 -12.31 24.66 22.26
CA SER A 65 -12.82 25.90 22.86
C SER A 65 -13.03 27.02 21.84
N LYS A 66 -12.27 27.03 20.75
CA LYS A 66 -12.36 28.04 19.68
C LYS A 66 -13.29 27.64 18.54
N CYS A 67 -13.48 26.36 18.30
CA CYS A 67 -14.22 25.84 17.16
C CYS A 67 -15.35 24.88 17.58
N GLY A 68 -15.02 23.71 18.14
CA GLY A 68 -15.95 22.72 18.69
C GLY A 68 -16.99 22.12 17.74
N HIS A 69 -17.00 22.46 16.43
CA HIS A 69 -18.04 22.06 15.50
C HIS A 69 -18.19 20.54 15.33
N CYS A 70 -17.11 19.77 15.54
CA CYS A 70 -17.13 18.32 15.39
C CYS A 70 -17.94 17.60 16.48
N ILE A 71 -18.08 18.20 17.70
CA ILE A 71 -18.80 17.57 18.81
C ILE A 71 -20.30 17.44 18.48
N PRO A 72 -21.06 18.53 18.20
CA PRO A 72 -22.47 18.42 17.85
C PRO A 72 -22.72 17.74 16.50
N ALA A 73 -21.73 17.71 15.61
CA ALA A 73 -21.84 17.07 14.31
C ALA A 73 -21.67 15.55 14.38
N CYS A 74 -21.17 15.00 15.49
CA CYS A 74 -21.04 13.55 15.65
C CYS A 74 -22.43 12.94 15.98
N PRO A 75 -23.01 12.10 15.11
CA PRO A 75 -24.35 11.55 15.34
C PRO A 75 -24.40 10.56 16.51
N HIS A 76 -23.25 10.08 16.96
CA HIS A 76 -23.11 9.11 18.05
C HIS A 76 -22.63 9.72 19.37
N GLY A 77 -22.36 11.04 19.40
CA GLY A 77 -21.80 11.69 20.59
C GLY A 77 -20.40 11.18 21.00
N SER A 78 -19.68 10.60 20.04
CA SER A 78 -18.40 9.91 20.28
C SER A 78 -17.18 10.84 20.26
N ILE A 79 -17.37 12.16 20.21
CA ILE A 79 -16.30 13.15 20.23
C ILE A 79 -16.45 14.01 21.48
N THR A 80 -15.39 14.05 22.31
CA THR A 80 -15.32 14.88 23.50
C THR A 80 -14.10 15.79 23.46
N CYS A 81 -14.04 16.78 24.38
CA CYS A 81 -12.87 17.63 24.55
C CYS A 81 -11.88 16.93 25.49
N GLY A 82 -10.64 16.77 25.05
CA GLY A 82 -9.54 16.32 25.90
C GLY A 82 -8.95 17.44 26.76
N ASP A 83 -8.04 17.08 27.67
CA ASP A 83 -7.35 18.01 28.58
C ASP A 83 -6.45 19.01 27.83
N ASP A 84 -6.01 18.66 26.63
CA ASP A 84 -5.20 19.49 25.72
C ASP A 84 -6.04 20.38 24.77
N ASP A 85 -7.34 20.51 25.04
CA ASP A 85 -8.31 21.22 24.22
C ASP A 85 -8.45 20.65 22.78
N LYS A 86 -8.11 19.38 22.60
CA LYS A 86 -8.23 18.67 21.31
C LYS A 86 -9.35 17.62 21.35
N PRO A 87 -9.86 17.19 20.18
CA PRO A 87 -10.89 16.15 20.12
C PRO A 87 -10.33 14.79 20.55
N VAL A 88 -10.99 14.16 21.51
CA VAL A 88 -10.85 12.75 21.84
C VAL A 88 -11.99 12.00 21.18
N ILE A 89 -11.68 10.93 20.43
CA ILE A 89 -12.65 10.25 19.59
C ILE A 89 -12.78 8.78 20.01
N ASP A 90 -13.97 8.39 20.48
CA ASP A 90 -14.34 6.98 20.57
C ASP A 90 -14.75 6.48 19.17
N ARG A 91 -13.89 5.66 18.55
CA ARG A 91 -14.11 5.16 17.19
C ARG A 91 -15.01 3.94 17.08
N THR A 92 -15.60 3.48 18.18
CA THR A 92 -16.45 2.27 18.23
C THR A 92 -17.60 2.33 17.22
N HIS A 93 -18.17 3.52 17.02
CA HIS A 93 -19.30 3.75 16.11
C HIS A 93 -18.92 4.42 14.78
N CYS A 94 -17.62 4.61 14.51
CA CYS A 94 -17.18 5.27 13.26
C CYS A 94 -17.27 4.35 12.03
N ALA A 95 -17.16 3.02 12.21
CA ALA A 95 -17.29 2.08 11.11
C ALA A 95 -18.73 2.11 10.54
N GLY A 96 -18.87 2.46 9.25
CA GLY A 96 -20.17 2.61 8.59
C GLY A 96 -20.88 3.93 8.82
N CYS A 97 -20.29 4.86 9.60
CA CYS A 97 -20.77 6.24 9.73
C CYS A 97 -20.30 7.08 8.55
N ASP A 98 -21.13 8.02 8.09
CA ASP A 98 -20.77 8.99 7.02
C ASP A 98 -19.78 10.07 7.49
N MET A 99 -19.47 10.11 8.79
CA MET A 99 -18.46 10.99 9.43
C MET A 99 -18.68 12.49 9.14
N PRO A 100 -19.88 13.06 9.35
CA PRO A 100 -20.15 14.48 9.10
C PRO A 100 -19.28 15.40 9.97
N CYS A 101 -18.76 14.90 11.09
CA CYS A 101 -17.79 15.61 11.93
C CYS A 101 -16.49 15.97 11.19
N ALA A 102 -16.06 15.18 10.21
CA ALA A 102 -14.90 15.51 9.39
C ALA A 102 -15.26 16.50 8.28
N GLU A 103 -16.46 16.40 7.69
CA GLU A 103 -16.90 17.31 6.63
C GLU A 103 -17.04 18.75 7.14
N ILE A 104 -17.53 18.94 8.38
CA ILE A 104 -17.72 20.27 8.97
C ILE A 104 -16.42 20.87 9.51
N CYS A 105 -15.32 20.13 9.57
CA CYS A 105 -14.07 20.58 10.17
C CYS A 105 -13.35 21.62 9.28
N PRO A 106 -13.37 22.94 9.62
CA PRO A 106 -12.84 23.98 8.74
C PRO A 106 -11.31 23.94 8.62
N ALA A 107 -10.64 23.45 9.65
CA ALA A 107 -9.19 23.30 9.69
C ALA A 107 -8.69 21.97 9.09
N GLN A 108 -9.62 21.08 8.68
CA GLN A 108 -9.28 19.73 8.24
C GLN A 108 -8.40 18.98 9.27
N GLY A 109 -8.62 19.24 10.56
CA GLY A 109 -8.03 18.49 11.66
C GLY A 109 -8.64 17.09 11.76
N LEU A 110 -9.94 16.96 11.48
CA LEU A 110 -10.58 15.67 11.23
C LEU A 110 -10.56 15.37 9.73
N LEU A 111 -10.17 14.15 9.37
CA LEU A 111 -10.11 13.67 8.00
C LEU A 111 -10.58 12.22 7.93
N VAL A 112 -11.05 11.81 6.76
CA VAL A 112 -11.54 10.45 6.51
C VAL A 112 -10.57 9.75 5.58
N TYR A 113 -10.00 8.64 6.03
CA TYR A 113 -9.26 7.73 5.19
C TYR A 113 -10.19 6.69 4.57
N GLY A 114 -10.43 6.83 3.29
CA GLY A 114 -11.26 5.94 2.49
C GLY A 114 -12.55 6.59 2.00
N LYS A 115 -12.75 6.48 0.70
CA LYS A 115 -13.98 6.91 0.02
C LYS A 115 -14.34 5.87 -1.03
N LYS A 116 -15.60 5.48 -1.11
CA LYS A 116 -16.10 4.68 -2.23
C LYS A 116 -15.98 5.48 -3.52
N ARG A 117 -15.37 4.90 -4.53
CA ARG A 117 -15.22 5.48 -5.87
C ARG A 117 -15.55 4.43 -6.92
N THR A 118 -16.16 4.85 -8.01
CA THR A 118 -16.32 4.00 -9.18
C THR A 118 -15.00 3.89 -9.95
N VAL A 119 -14.87 2.89 -10.79
CA VAL A 119 -13.75 2.74 -11.74
C VAL A 119 -13.61 4.00 -12.59
N ASP A 120 -14.72 4.53 -13.10
CA ASP A 120 -14.70 5.72 -13.93
C ASP A 120 -14.25 6.97 -13.17
N ASP A 121 -14.69 7.17 -11.90
CA ASP A 121 -14.22 8.27 -11.06
C ASP A 121 -12.70 8.24 -10.85
N VAL A 122 -12.14 7.06 -10.63
CA VAL A 122 -10.69 6.87 -10.46
C VAL A 122 -9.96 7.18 -11.76
N LEU A 123 -10.43 6.61 -12.88
CA LEU A 123 -9.74 6.76 -14.16
C LEU A 123 -9.80 8.17 -14.70
N ARG A 124 -10.85 8.96 -14.44
CA ARG A 124 -10.87 10.39 -14.75
C ARG A 124 -9.73 11.17 -14.08
N VAL A 125 -9.33 10.78 -12.87
CA VAL A 125 -8.18 11.40 -12.19
C VAL A 125 -6.87 10.93 -12.81
N VAL A 126 -6.75 9.64 -13.12
CA VAL A 126 -5.57 9.02 -13.73
C VAL A 126 -5.31 9.59 -15.12
N GLU A 127 -6.35 9.78 -15.93
CA GLU A 127 -6.26 10.32 -17.30
C GLU A 127 -5.70 11.75 -17.37
N GLN A 128 -5.80 12.52 -16.30
CA GLN A 128 -5.23 13.89 -16.27
C GLN A 128 -3.71 13.90 -16.48
N ASP A 129 -3.04 12.77 -16.22
CA ASP A 129 -1.58 12.65 -16.33
C ASP A 129 -1.13 11.94 -17.62
N MET A 130 -2.02 11.71 -18.60
CA MET A 130 -1.74 11.00 -19.86
C MET A 130 -0.52 11.55 -20.63
N ALA A 131 -0.32 12.88 -20.62
CA ALA A 131 0.82 13.50 -21.29
C ALA A 131 2.16 13.08 -20.68
N PHE A 132 2.21 12.82 -19.36
CA PHE A 132 3.40 12.34 -18.67
C PHE A 132 3.63 10.86 -18.96
N TYR A 133 2.56 10.05 -18.99
CA TYR A 133 2.67 8.62 -19.32
C TYR A 133 3.22 8.42 -20.74
N ALA A 134 2.73 9.18 -21.72
CA ALA A 134 3.17 9.09 -23.11
C ALA A 134 4.67 9.38 -23.26
N ARG A 135 5.23 10.30 -22.48
CA ARG A 135 6.64 10.71 -22.54
C ARG A 135 7.57 9.79 -21.73
N SER A 136 7.10 9.29 -20.61
CA SER A 136 7.92 8.51 -19.67
C SER A 136 7.79 7.01 -19.80
N GLY A 137 6.73 6.53 -20.48
CA GLY A 137 6.35 5.13 -20.49
C GLY A 137 5.65 4.68 -19.22
N GLY A 138 5.22 5.62 -18.36
CA GLY A 138 4.52 5.39 -17.11
C GLY A 138 3.04 5.02 -17.27
N GLY A 139 2.24 5.23 -16.21
CA GLY A 139 0.82 4.89 -16.20
C GLY A 139 0.21 4.79 -14.79
N LEU A 140 -0.74 3.89 -14.62
CA LEU A 140 -1.42 3.59 -13.36
C LEU A 140 -0.65 2.55 -12.55
N THR A 141 -0.47 2.77 -11.25
CA THR A 141 -0.09 1.74 -10.27
C THR A 141 -1.19 1.58 -9.22
N LEU A 142 -1.65 0.37 -9.00
CA LEU A 142 -2.48 0.03 -7.85
C LEU A 142 -1.58 -0.34 -6.68
N SER A 143 -1.83 0.27 -5.53
CA SER A 143 -1.12 0.06 -4.27
C SER A 143 -2.07 0.27 -3.09
N GLY A 144 -1.56 0.47 -1.87
CA GLY A 144 -2.37 0.80 -0.69
C GLY A 144 -2.07 -0.08 0.50
N GLY A 145 -3.04 -0.92 0.88
CA GLY A 145 -2.83 -2.10 1.71
C GLY A 145 -2.38 -3.27 0.84
N GLU A 146 -3.29 -4.20 0.59
CA GLU A 146 -3.18 -5.18 -0.48
C GLU A 146 -4.24 -4.86 -1.54
N PRO A 147 -3.89 -4.24 -2.67
CA PRO A 147 -4.88 -3.75 -3.63
C PRO A 147 -5.71 -4.88 -4.24
N LEU A 148 -5.12 -6.07 -4.39
CA LEU A 148 -5.81 -7.23 -4.93
C LEU A 148 -6.80 -7.87 -3.94
N LEU A 149 -6.86 -7.40 -2.70
CA LEU A 149 -7.92 -7.80 -1.75
C LEU A 149 -9.30 -7.29 -2.20
N GLN A 150 -9.36 -6.17 -2.92
CA GLN A 150 -10.55 -5.70 -3.62
C GLN A 150 -10.56 -6.23 -5.07
N GLY A 151 -10.39 -7.54 -5.25
CA GLY A 151 -10.05 -8.20 -6.51
C GLY A 151 -10.91 -7.78 -7.70
N GLU A 152 -12.24 -7.81 -7.58
CA GLU A 152 -13.14 -7.42 -8.66
C GLU A 152 -12.93 -5.96 -9.09
N PHE A 153 -12.83 -5.04 -8.13
CA PHE A 153 -12.60 -3.62 -8.40
C PHE A 153 -11.20 -3.37 -8.97
N ALA A 154 -10.18 -4.02 -8.43
CA ALA A 154 -8.80 -3.90 -8.92
C ALA A 154 -8.66 -4.40 -10.35
N VAL A 155 -9.22 -5.58 -10.66
CA VAL A 155 -9.20 -6.14 -12.02
C VAL A 155 -9.97 -5.26 -13.01
N ALA A 156 -11.13 -4.74 -12.61
CA ALA A 156 -11.90 -3.81 -13.45
C ALA A 156 -11.10 -2.52 -13.74
N LEU A 157 -10.44 -1.93 -12.72
CA LEU A 157 -9.57 -0.77 -12.91
C LEU A 157 -8.42 -1.05 -13.88
N LEU A 158 -7.75 -2.20 -13.75
CA LEU A 158 -6.64 -2.58 -14.62
C LEU A 158 -7.12 -2.80 -16.06
N ARG A 159 -8.25 -3.49 -16.23
CA ARG A 159 -8.86 -3.76 -17.56
C ARG A 159 -9.25 -2.47 -18.27
N GLU A 160 -9.98 -1.60 -17.58
CA GLU A 160 -10.41 -0.31 -18.11
C GLU A 160 -9.24 0.64 -18.39
N ALA A 161 -8.22 0.66 -17.54
CA ALA A 161 -7.00 1.43 -17.78
C ALA A 161 -6.30 0.97 -19.08
N ARG A 162 -6.19 -0.36 -19.29
CA ARG A 162 -5.63 -0.89 -20.53
C ARG A 162 -6.49 -0.55 -21.76
N ALA A 163 -7.82 -0.62 -21.65
CA ALA A 163 -8.72 -0.22 -22.74
C ALA A 163 -8.49 1.25 -23.15
N ARG A 164 -8.15 2.10 -22.18
CA ARG A 164 -7.78 3.52 -22.37
C ARG A 164 -6.30 3.72 -22.73
N ARG A 165 -5.55 2.64 -23.05
CA ARG A 165 -4.12 2.65 -23.40
C ARG A 165 -3.20 3.19 -22.32
N ILE A 166 -3.59 3.05 -21.06
CA ILE A 166 -2.77 3.38 -19.89
C ILE A 166 -2.02 2.12 -19.47
N LYS A 167 -0.69 2.19 -19.35
CA LYS A 167 0.11 1.08 -18.81
C LYS A 167 -0.21 0.89 -17.33
N THR A 168 -0.28 -0.35 -16.91
CA THR A 168 -0.72 -0.76 -15.58
C THR A 168 0.39 -1.42 -14.79
N ALA A 169 0.43 -1.17 -13.50
CA ALA A 169 1.28 -1.88 -12.55
C ALA A 169 0.51 -2.14 -11.26
N VAL A 170 0.99 -3.10 -10.49
CA VAL A 170 0.51 -3.38 -9.15
C VAL A 170 1.69 -3.48 -8.18
N GLU A 171 1.51 -2.93 -7.00
CA GLU A 171 2.35 -3.15 -5.83
C GLU A 171 1.57 -4.05 -4.87
N THR A 172 2.06 -5.27 -4.66
CA THR A 172 1.33 -6.31 -3.93
C THR A 172 2.26 -7.17 -3.08
N CYS A 173 1.76 -7.64 -1.94
CA CYS A 173 2.40 -8.73 -1.22
C CYS A 173 1.86 -10.10 -1.66
N GLY A 174 0.84 -10.15 -2.50
CA GLY A 174 0.25 -11.39 -3.02
C GLY A 174 -0.53 -12.21 -1.99
N MET A 175 -0.97 -11.63 -0.86
CA MET A 175 -1.77 -12.36 0.14
C MET A 175 -3.25 -12.35 -0.20
N VAL A 176 -3.57 -12.93 -1.36
CA VAL A 176 -4.92 -13.05 -1.95
C VAL A 176 -5.08 -14.41 -2.62
N SER A 177 -6.25 -14.70 -3.20
CA SER A 177 -6.46 -15.95 -3.93
C SER A 177 -5.62 -16.00 -5.22
N ALA A 178 -5.20 -17.19 -5.60
CA ALA A 178 -4.49 -17.43 -6.86
C ALA A 178 -5.31 -17.01 -8.09
N GLU A 179 -6.62 -17.15 -8.02
CA GLU A 179 -7.54 -16.72 -9.08
C GLU A 179 -7.49 -15.22 -9.30
N THR A 180 -7.48 -14.44 -8.20
CA THR A 180 -7.36 -12.97 -8.27
C THR A 180 -6.03 -12.54 -8.87
N VAL A 181 -4.93 -13.23 -8.48
CA VAL A 181 -3.60 -12.95 -9.04
C VAL A 181 -3.58 -13.18 -10.55
N ARG A 182 -4.09 -14.33 -11.03
CA ARG A 182 -4.17 -14.63 -12.46
C ARG A 182 -5.03 -13.61 -13.22
N ALA A 183 -6.21 -13.30 -12.70
CA ALA A 183 -7.13 -12.35 -13.32
C ALA A 183 -6.50 -10.93 -13.42
N ALA A 184 -5.74 -10.50 -12.42
CA ALA A 184 -5.03 -9.23 -12.47
C ALA A 184 -3.85 -9.27 -13.46
N ALA A 185 -3.09 -10.36 -13.49
CA ALA A 185 -1.90 -10.52 -14.31
C ALA A 185 -2.17 -10.35 -15.82
N GLU A 186 -3.36 -10.75 -16.30
CA GLU A 186 -3.80 -10.55 -17.70
C GLU A 186 -3.78 -9.07 -18.13
N TYR A 187 -3.97 -8.16 -17.19
CA TYR A 187 -4.05 -6.72 -17.46
C TYR A 187 -2.84 -5.94 -16.96
N LEU A 188 -1.81 -6.59 -16.40
CA LEU A 188 -0.61 -5.95 -15.90
C LEU A 188 0.48 -5.80 -16.96
N ASN A 189 1.24 -4.71 -16.88
CA ASN A 189 2.47 -4.48 -17.64
C ASN A 189 3.72 -4.54 -16.73
N TYR A 190 3.54 -4.48 -15.41
CA TYR A 190 4.63 -4.51 -14.43
C TYR A 190 4.12 -4.91 -13.06
N VAL A 191 4.91 -5.65 -12.30
CA VAL A 191 4.59 -6.04 -10.92
C VAL A 191 5.73 -5.64 -10.00
N LEU A 192 5.37 -4.97 -8.90
CA LEU A 192 6.23 -4.79 -7.73
C LEU A 192 5.71 -5.77 -6.67
N PHE A 193 6.51 -6.80 -6.37
CA PHE A 193 6.08 -7.90 -5.51
C PHE A 193 6.88 -7.96 -4.22
N ASP A 194 6.22 -7.80 -3.10
CA ASP A 194 6.86 -7.77 -1.79
C ASP A 194 7.08 -9.16 -1.22
N ILE A 195 8.34 -9.57 -1.06
CA ILE A 195 8.77 -10.77 -0.30
C ILE A 195 9.45 -10.30 0.98
N LYS A 196 8.81 -10.54 2.12
CA LYS A 196 9.26 -9.95 3.39
C LYS A 196 10.17 -10.87 4.18
N HIS A 197 9.96 -12.19 4.14
CA HIS A 197 10.79 -13.23 4.77
C HIS A 197 10.51 -14.59 4.14
N MET A 198 11.52 -15.49 4.14
CA MET A 198 11.35 -16.86 3.62
C MET A 198 10.88 -17.85 4.68
N ASP A 199 11.25 -17.64 5.95
CA ASP A 199 10.72 -18.43 7.07
C ASP A 199 9.29 -18.03 7.38
N SER A 200 8.40 -19.02 7.43
CA SER A 200 6.95 -18.78 7.58
C SER A 200 6.57 -18.37 9.00
N ALA A 201 7.25 -18.90 10.01
CA ALA A 201 6.97 -18.58 11.41
C ALA A 201 7.44 -17.15 11.75
N GLU A 202 8.64 -16.76 11.28
CA GLU A 202 9.15 -15.40 11.41
C GLU A 202 8.27 -14.40 10.67
N HIS A 203 7.82 -14.75 9.45
CA HIS A 203 6.90 -13.91 8.69
C HIS A 203 5.59 -13.71 9.46
N GLU A 204 4.98 -14.78 9.97
CA GLU A 204 3.72 -14.72 10.71
C GLU A 204 3.85 -13.90 12.00
N ALA A 205 4.94 -14.06 12.75
CA ALA A 205 5.19 -13.32 13.98
C ALA A 205 5.21 -11.79 13.77
N GLN A 206 5.66 -11.31 12.61
CA GLN A 206 5.85 -9.90 12.32
C GLN A 206 4.75 -9.29 11.43
N THR A 207 3.98 -10.12 10.71
CA THR A 207 2.96 -9.65 9.76
C THR A 207 1.55 -10.16 10.07
N GLY A 208 1.41 -11.11 11.00
CA GLY A 208 0.15 -11.70 11.42
C GLY A 208 -0.31 -12.90 10.60
N LEU A 209 0.35 -13.24 9.49
CA LEU A 209 -0.01 -14.39 8.65
C LEU A 209 1.24 -15.10 8.08
N PRO A 210 1.17 -16.43 7.82
CA PRO A 210 2.25 -17.17 7.17
C PRO A 210 2.44 -16.74 5.71
N ASN A 211 3.65 -16.90 5.17
CA ASN A 211 4.02 -16.46 3.82
C ASN A 211 3.71 -17.46 2.69
N ARG A 212 3.16 -18.64 2.99
CA ARG A 212 2.98 -19.71 2.01
C ARG A 212 2.23 -19.25 0.74
N HIS A 213 1.07 -18.63 0.89
CA HIS A 213 0.27 -18.13 -0.23
C HIS A 213 0.98 -17.02 -1.02
N ILE A 214 1.75 -16.19 -0.33
CA ILE A 214 2.57 -15.14 -0.94
C ILE A 214 3.58 -15.76 -1.91
N LEU A 215 4.33 -16.77 -1.45
CA LEU A 215 5.34 -17.44 -2.26
C LEU A 215 4.73 -18.29 -3.38
N GLU A 216 3.57 -18.89 -3.17
CA GLU A 216 2.81 -19.59 -4.20
C GLU A 216 2.34 -18.62 -5.31
N ASN A 217 1.78 -17.48 -4.94
CA ASN A 217 1.33 -16.44 -5.87
C ASN A 217 2.49 -15.78 -6.62
N PHE A 218 3.64 -15.62 -5.98
CA PHE A 218 4.86 -15.20 -6.70
C PHE A 218 5.24 -16.18 -7.81
N ARG A 219 5.22 -17.50 -7.52
CA ARG A 219 5.52 -18.53 -8.53
C ARG A 219 4.52 -18.48 -9.68
N ILE A 220 3.23 -18.34 -9.40
CA ILE A 220 2.20 -18.20 -10.44
C ILE A 220 2.57 -17.05 -11.39
N LEU A 221 2.91 -15.87 -10.87
CA LEU A 221 3.29 -14.74 -11.70
C LEU A 221 4.55 -15.01 -12.52
N ALA A 222 5.57 -15.60 -11.90
CA ALA A 222 6.85 -15.82 -12.54
C ALA A 222 6.85 -16.97 -13.58
N GLU A 223 6.00 -17.98 -13.40
CA GLU A 223 5.96 -19.19 -14.22
C GLU A 223 4.85 -19.18 -15.25
N GLU A 224 3.65 -18.70 -14.90
CA GLU A 224 2.50 -18.67 -15.84
C GLU A 224 2.49 -17.40 -16.72
N PHE A 225 3.17 -16.31 -16.28
CA PHE A 225 3.25 -15.04 -17.02
C PHE A 225 4.69 -14.64 -17.31
N PRO A 226 5.43 -15.43 -18.11
CA PRO A 226 6.88 -15.26 -18.29
C PRO A 226 7.28 -13.92 -18.94
N ASP A 227 6.37 -13.27 -19.65
CA ASP A 227 6.63 -11.97 -20.28
C ASP A 227 6.27 -10.77 -19.40
N LEU A 228 5.69 -11.00 -18.21
CA LEU A 228 5.35 -9.95 -17.25
C LEU A 228 6.59 -9.61 -16.40
N PRO A 229 7.14 -8.38 -16.51
CA PRO A 229 8.28 -7.96 -15.70
C PRO A 229 7.89 -7.87 -14.21
N ILE A 230 8.72 -8.48 -13.36
CA ILE A 230 8.54 -8.49 -11.90
C ILE A 230 9.77 -7.87 -11.25
N LEU A 231 9.55 -6.88 -10.39
CA LEU A 231 10.51 -6.39 -9.41
C LEU A 231 10.11 -6.94 -8.04
N ALA A 232 10.83 -7.97 -7.58
CA ALA A 232 10.69 -8.44 -6.22
C ALA A 232 11.30 -7.40 -5.26
N ARG A 233 10.58 -7.04 -4.20
CA ARG A 233 11.04 -6.05 -3.23
C ARG A 233 11.02 -6.61 -1.82
N THR A 234 12.02 -6.21 -1.03
CA THR A 234 12.07 -6.54 0.40
C THR A 234 12.34 -5.28 1.20
N PRO A 235 11.38 -4.80 2.00
CA PRO A 235 11.70 -3.81 3.01
C PRO A 235 12.59 -4.45 4.07
N ILE A 236 13.81 -3.92 4.25
CA ILE A 236 14.78 -4.41 5.21
C ILE A 236 14.49 -3.79 6.57
N ILE A 237 14.04 -4.62 7.49
CA ILE A 237 13.54 -4.20 8.81
C ILE A 237 14.52 -4.65 9.88
N PRO A 238 15.09 -3.72 10.68
CA PRO A 238 16.01 -4.05 11.75
C PRO A 238 15.43 -5.05 12.76
N GLY A 239 16.20 -6.12 13.04
CA GLY A 239 15.79 -7.17 13.97
C GLY A 239 14.79 -8.18 13.41
N PHE A 240 14.45 -8.10 12.12
CA PHE A 240 13.54 -9.08 11.48
C PHE A 240 14.20 -9.79 10.30
N ASN A 241 14.47 -9.10 9.21
CA ASN A 241 15.00 -9.70 7.99
C ASN A 241 16.33 -9.06 7.55
N ASP A 242 16.96 -8.30 8.42
CA ASP A 242 18.22 -7.60 8.19
C ASP A 242 19.47 -8.44 8.43
N SER A 243 19.37 -9.77 8.36
CA SER A 243 20.50 -10.67 8.42
C SER A 243 20.96 -11.14 7.03
N GLU A 244 22.25 -11.45 6.86
CA GLU A 244 22.78 -12.04 5.64
C GLU A 244 22.09 -13.37 5.30
N GLN A 245 21.69 -14.13 6.32
CA GLN A 245 20.96 -15.39 6.15
C GLN A 245 19.58 -15.15 5.53
N ALA A 246 18.82 -14.18 6.03
CA ALA A 246 17.49 -13.85 5.51
C ALA A 246 17.55 -13.36 4.07
N VAL A 247 18.48 -12.44 3.76
CA VAL A 247 18.71 -11.94 2.39
C VAL A 247 19.17 -13.04 1.46
N THR A 248 20.09 -13.93 1.91
CA THR A 248 20.54 -15.09 1.14
C THR A 248 19.37 -16.01 0.79
N ALA A 249 18.46 -16.27 1.73
CA ALA A 249 17.32 -17.13 1.52
C ALA A 249 16.39 -16.56 0.43
N ILE A 250 16.08 -15.26 0.48
CA ILE A 250 15.28 -14.57 -0.54
C ILE A 250 16.00 -14.59 -1.90
N ALA A 251 17.29 -14.24 -1.94
CA ALA A 251 18.06 -14.23 -3.18
C ALA A 251 18.14 -15.62 -3.83
N ARG A 252 18.30 -16.69 -3.04
CA ARG A 252 18.28 -18.08 -3.54
C ARG A 252 16.90 -18.48 -4.07
N PHE A 253 15.82 -18.05 -3.43
CA PHE A 253 14.46 -18.26 -3.92
C PHE A 253 14.24 -17.59 -5.29
N LEU A 254 14.77 -16.37 -5.47
CA LEU A 254 14.64 -15.61 -6.72
C LEU A 254 15.59 -16.08 -7.83
N LYS A 255 16.67 -16.82 -7.49
CA LYS A 255 17.74 -17.20 -8.43
C LYS A 255 17.24 -17.94 -9.68
N PRO A 256 16.29 -18.89 -9.62
CA PRO A 256 15.78 -19.60 -10.79
C PRO A 256 15.01 -18.71 -11.78
N TYR A 257 14.50 -17.58 -11.35
CA TYR A 257 13.66 -16.69 -12.16
C TYR A 257 14.51 -15.57 -12.78
N GLU A 258 15.19 -15.85 -13.89
CA GLU A 258 16.21 -14.98 -14.48
C GLU A 258 15.71 -13.58 -14.86
N ARG A 259 14.42 -13.42 -15.14
CA ARG A 259 13.79 -12.14 -15.53
C ARG A 259 13.32 -11.30 -14.33
N VAL A 260 13.35 -11.87 -13.13
CA VAL A 260 12.96 -11.15 -11.91
C VAL A 260 14.13 -10.31 -11.43
N GLU A 261 13.90 -9.02 -11.30
CA GLU A 261 14.81 -8.10 -10.62
C GLU A 261 14.51 -8.06 -9.12
N TYR A 262 15.48 -7.66 -8.34
CA TYR A 262 15.35 -7.61 -6.88
C TYR A 262 15.81 -6.26 -6.34
N GLU A 263 14.99 -5.67 -5.46
CA GLU A 263 15.28 -4.40 -4.79
C GLU A 263 15.08 -4.55 -3.27
N MET A 264 16.06 -4.09 -2.52
CA MET A 264 15.95 -3.99 -1.06
C MET A 264 15.67 -2.54 -0.69
N LEU A 265 14.57 -2.33 0.04
CA LEU A 265 14.13 -1.01 0.47
C LEU A 265 14.58 -0.77 1.92
N PRO A 266 15.37 0.26 2.21
CA PRO A 266 15.74 0.57 3.59
C PRO A 266 14.51 0.96 4.41
N TYR A 267 14.42 0.48 5.65
CA TYR A 267 13.35 0.86 6.56
C TYR A 267 13.30 2.37 6.78
N HIS A 268 12.11 2.92 6.78
CA HIS A 268 11.83 4.34 7.07
C HIS A 268 10.59 4.49 7.96
N ARG A 269 10.50 5.61 8.68
CA ARG A 269 9.43 5.90 9.66
C ARG A 269 8.32 6.82 9.10
N LEU A 270 8.09 6.84 7.81
CA LEU A 270 7.12 7.75 7.17
C LEU A 270 5.66 7.52 7.61
N GLY A 271 5.33 6.33 8.11
CA GLY A 271 4.00 6.00 8.64
C GLY A 271 3.68 6.54 10.03
N THR A 272 4.68 7.00 10.81
CA THR A 272 4.53 7.32 12.25
C THR A 272 3.38 8.28 12.55
N GLN A 273 3.27 9.39 11.82
CA GLN A 273 2.20 10.38 12.03
C GLN A 273 0.81 9.80 11.73
N LYS A 274 0.69 8.90 10.77
CA LYS A 274 -0.58 8.28 10.42
C LYS A 274 -1.10 7.36 11.53
N TYR A 275 -0.20 6.66 12.24
CA TYR A 275 -0.57 5.92 13.45
C TYR A 275 -1.14 6.86 14.52
N GLN A 276 -0.48 7.99 14.77
CA GLN A 276 -0.95 8.99 15.74
C GLN A 276 -2.32 9.55 15.33
N PHE A 277 -2.55 9.84 14.04
CA PHE A 277 -3.85 10.34 13.56
C PHE A 277 -4.99 9.33 13.73
N LEU A 278 -4.65 8.04 13.82
CA LEU A 278 -5.59 6.94 14.03
C LEU A 278 -5.68 6.49 15.50
N ASP A 279 -5.01 7.18 16.43
CA ASP A 279 -4.84 6.78 17.84
C ASP A 279 -4.34 5.33 17.98
N ARG A 280 -3.34 4.98 17.17
CA ARG A 280 -2.70 3.67 17.20
C ARG A 280 -1.27 3.79 17.73
N PRO A 281 -0.79 2.82 18.52
CA PRO A 281 0.62 2.78 18.91
C PRO A 281 1.50 2.61 17.67
N VAL A 282 2.69 3.24 17.70
CA VAL A 282 3.72 3.06 16.67
C VAL A 282 4.51 1.78 17.01
N PRO A 283 4.40 0.68 16.23
CA PRO A 283 4.92 -0.60 16.69
C PRO A 283 6.45 -0.68 16.78
N MET A 284 7.16 -0.05 15.83
CA MET A 284 8.63 -0.16 15.71
C MET A 284 9.42 0.86 16.54
N GLY A 285 8.76 1.80 17.23
CA GLY A 285 9.47 2.82 18.01
C GLY A 285 10.47 3.65 17.19
N GLU A 286 11.70 3.83 17.71
CA GLU A 286 12.75 4.65 17.10
C GLU A 286 13.86 3.88 16.39
N VAL A 287 13.55 2.69 15.88
CA VAL A 287 14.53 1.84 15.19
C VAL A 287 14.99 2.50 13.89
N LYS A 288 16.28 2.38 13.60
CA LYS A 288 16.92 2.87 12.36
C LYS A 288 17.77 1.76 11.73
N LEU A 289 17.80 1.71 10.42
CA LEU A 289 18.70 0.84 9.66
C LEU A 289 20.00 1.60 9.38
N ASP A 290 21.13 0.96 9.67
CA ASP A 290 22.46 1.50 9.36
C ASP A 290 22.76 1.35 7.86
N ALA A 291 23.31 2.41 7.24
CA ALA A 291 23.61 2.44 5.81
C ALA A 291 24.72 1.45 5.42
N GLU A 292 25.76 1.30 6.25
CA GLU A 292 26.83 0.34 5.98
C GLU A 292 26.32 -1.11 6.06
N HIS A 293 25.42 -1.37 7.03
CA HIS A 293 24.75 -2.65 7.14
C HIS A 293 23.92 -2.94 5.88
N MET A 294 23.13 -1.98 5.42
CA MET A 294 22.36 -2.11 4.18
C MET A 294 23.24 -2.42 2.97
N ASN A 295 24.39 -1.74 2.84
CA ASN A 295 25.34 -1.98 1.76
C ASN A 295 25.93 -3.41 1.82
N ARG A 296 26.22 -3.95 3.01
CA ARG A 296 26.66 -5.35 3.17
C ARG A 296 25.60 -6.33 2.69
N LEU A 297 24.34 -6.11 3.06
CA LEU A 297 23.22 -6.96 2.62
C LEU A 297 23.03 -6.91 1.10
N GLN A 298 23.17 -5.74 0.50
CA GLN A 298 23.12 -5.57 -0.96
C GLN A 298 24.23 -6.35 -1.65
N ALA A 299 25.46 -6.32 -1.11
CA ALA A 299 26.58 -7.08 -1.65
C ALA A 299 26.32 -8.60 -1.58
N VAL A 300 25.70 -9.11 -0.51
CA VAL A 300 25.27 -10.52 -0.39
C VAL A 300 24.29 -10.89 -1.49
N ALA A 301 23.24 -10.09 -1.71
CA ALA A 301 22.27 -10.33 -2.76
C ALA A 301 22.91 -10.27 -4.16
N GLN A 302 23.79 -9.30 -4.41
CA GLN A 302 24.52 -9.15 -5.67
C GLN A 302 25.44 -10.34 -5.96
N GLY A 303 26.07 -10.93 -4.94
CA GLY A 303 26.85 -12.16 -5.06
C GLY A 303 26.06 -13.36 -5.58
N ILE A 304 24.74 -13.39 -5.38
CA ILE A 304 23.84 -14.48 -5.80
C ILE A 304 23.10 -14.18 -7.11
N LEU A 305 22.61 -12.95 -7.27
CA LEU A 305 21.72 -12.50 -8.35
C LEU A 305 22.41 -11.64 -9.40
N GLY A 306 23.64 -11.18 -9.14
CA GLY A 306 24.40 -10.33 -10.05
C GLY A 306 23.73 -8.98 -10.31
N GLN A 307 23.69 -8.58 -11.56
CA GLN A 307 23.12 -7.29 -12.01
C GLN A 307 21.61 -7.16 -11.86
N ARG A 308 20.91 -8.22 -11.47
CA ARG A 308 19.47 -8.19 -11.20
C ARG A 308 19.11 -7.45 -9.90
N VAL A 309 20.07 -7.20 -9.03
CA VAL A 309 19.88 -6.41 -7.82
C VAL A 309 19.91 -4.93 -8.19
N ARG A 310 18.77 -4.27 -8.02
CA ARG A 310 18.67 -2.81 -8.16
C ARG A 310 19.11 -2.13 -6.87
N VAL A 311 19.82 -1.02 -7.02
CA VAL A 311 20.12 -0.12 -5.90
C VAL A 311 19.07 0.98 -5.94
N PRO A 312 18.33 1.23 -4.84
CA PRO A 312 17.38 2.34 -4.76
C PRO A 312 18.09 3.67 -5.05
N HIS A 313 17.47 4.50 -5.85
CA HIS A 313 17.97 5.86 -6.19
C HIS A 313 17.56 6.86 -5.12
#